data_11af8dd1f79cc77665c1c3eb71255845
#
_entry.id   11af8dd1f79cc77665c1c3eb71255845
#
_cell.length_a   1.000
_cell.length_b   1.000
_cell.length_c   1.000
_cell.angle_alpha   90.00
_cell.angle_beta   90.00
_cell.angle_gamma   90.00
#
_symmetry.space_group_name_H-M   'P 1'
#
loop_
_entity.id
_entity.type
_entity.pdbx_description
1 polymer ?
#
loop_
_entity_poly.entity_id
_entity_poly.type
_entity_poly.pdbx_seq_one_letter_code
_entity_poly.pdbx_strand_id
1 'polypeptide(L)'
;MKKNKEKVVSEEKKENTELSFLEKYKTDSKYKAKIQLIGWGIFLLVLIIYLNIAELSSPSKPLTNTVTPIRDTEKENAKLGEWLDKIGNNYEYEVNVATKKKDGENIVSDEVRYFGISNLNRLTIDRSYQGNTLHYRKEADQYYFVVDENTYQEVLKEDVYSIIKAEYVTKEGMKNFLENASLDHVTNYSSGKKEYEYHLKVRDMIKTYQGDDEITFQVSEENGQIKVEVDYAPLLKELSLSYTECKVSYLYQNIGTVEEIQAIPTDKIKKVDENE
;
A
#
# COMPACT_ATOMS: atom_id res chain seq x y z
N MET A 1 -31.64 -68.14 -75.95
CA MET A 1 -30.67 -67.29 -76.67
C MET A 1 -31.16 -65.83 -76.59
N LYS A 2 -30.61 -64.99 -75.78
CA LYS A 2 -30.71 -63.55 -75.86
C LYS A 2 -29.42 -62.92 -75.22
N LYS A 3 -28.71 -62.18 -76.03
CA LYS A 3 -27.48 -61.45 -75.71
C LYS A 3 -27.84 -60.23 -74.86
N ASN A 4 -27.23 -60.14 -73.70
CA ASN A 4 -27.21 -58.88 -72.95
C ASN A 4 -26.06 -58.02 -73.41
N LYS A 5 -26.38 -56.79 -73.80
CA LYS A 5 -25.42 -55.72 -74.06
C LYS A 5 -25.12 -54.99 -72.72
N GLU A 6 -23.90 -55.10 -72.29
CA GLU A 6 -23.35 -54.26 -71.20
C GLU A 6 -23.11 -52.85 -71.71
N LYS A 7 -23.67 -51.92 -71.02
CA LYS A 7 -23.50 -50.51 -71.22
C LYS A 7 -22.41 -50.02 -70.29
N VAL A 8 -21.24 -49.80 -70.88
CA VAL A 8 -20.13 -49.19 -70.09
C VAL A 8 -20.43 -47.72 -69.94
N VAL A 9 -20.67 -47.31 -68.70
CA VAL A 9 -20.75 -45.90 -68.33
C VAL A 9 -19.36 -45.49 -67.85
N SER A 10 -18.65 -44.70 -68.60
CA SER A 10 -17.42 -44.06 -68.27
C SER A 10 -17.69 -42.94 -67.25
N GLU A 11 -17.38 -43.17 -65.94
CA GLU A 11 -17.29 -42.11 -64.93
C GLU A 11 -16.01 -41.32 -65.19
N GLU A 12 -16.15 -40.12 -65.72
CA GLU A 12 -15.07 -39.11 -65.62
C GLU A 12 -14.84 -38.76 -64.16
N LYS A 13 -13.81 -39.29 -63.56
CA LYS A 13 -13.24 -38.79 -62.30
C LYS A 13 -12.66 -37.42 -62.54
N LYS A 14 -13.38 -36.36 -62.11
CA LYS A 14 -12.79 -35.03 -61.94
C LYS A 14 -11.77 -35.13 -60.81
N GLU A 15 -10.52 -35.24 -61.13
CA GLU A 15 -9.43 -35.02 -60.22
C GLU A 15 -9.42 -33.56 -59.82
N ASN A 16 -9.98 -33.25 -58.63
CA ASN A 16 -9.83 -31.97 -58.00
C ASN A 16 -8.39 -31.89 -57.47
N THR A 17 -7.48 -31.50 -58.36
CA THR A 17 -6.11 -31.15 -57.94
C THR A 17 -6.20 -29.84 -57.14
N GLU A 18 -6.23 -29.93 -55.83
CA GLU A 18 -6.07 -28.73 -55.00
C GLU A 18 -4.70 -28.14 -55.28
N LEU A 19 -4.72 -26.98 -55.96
CA LEU A 19 -3.50 -26.19 -56.18
C LEU A 19 -2.82 -25.91 -54.86
N SER A 20 -1.51 -26.14 -54.80
CA SER A 20 -0.73 -25.84 -53.58
C SER A 20 -0.86 -24.34 -53.21
N PHE A 21 -0.67 -24.00 -51.94
CA PHE A 21 -0.75 -22.62 -51.46
C PHE A 21 0.08 -21.64 -52.30
N LEU A 22 1.28 -22.05 -52.70
CA LEU A 22 2.18 -21.25 -53.53
C LEU A 22 1.68 -21.07 -54.96
N GLU A 23 1.01 -22.07 -55.55
CA GLU A 23 0.43 -21.99 -56.90
C GLU A 23 -0.82 -21.10 -56.87
N LYS A 24 -1.69 -21.22 -55.88
CA LYS A 24 -2.86 -20.31 -55.72
C LYS A 24 -2.38 -18.86 -55.54
N TYR A 25 -1.31 -18.63 -54.76
CA TYR A 25 -0.76 -17.29 -54.58
C TYR A 25 -0.18 -16.70 -55.88
N LYS A 26 0.43 -17.51 -56.75
CA LYS A 26 1.01 -17.05 -58.04
C LYS A 26 -0.02 -16.83 -59.15
N THR A 27 -1.06 -17.64 -59.17
CA THR A 27 -2.02 -17.67 -60.29
C THR A 27 -3.32 -16.93 -60.03
N ASP A 28 -3.78 -16.84 -58.78
CA ASP A 28 -5.03 -16.17 -58.41
C ASP A 28 -4.78 -14.79 -57.79
N SER A 29 -5.05 -13.73 -58.57
CA SER A 29 -4.86 -12.35 -58.14
C SER A 29 -5.73 -11.98 -56.93
N LYS A 30 -6.95 -12.56 -56.82
CA LYS A 30 -7.85 -12.32 -55.69
C LYS A 30 -7.33 -12.99 -54.42
N TYR A 31 -6.79 -14.21 -54.53
CA TYR A 31 -6.17 -14.93 -53.44
C TYR A 31 -4.92 -14.21 -52.95
N LYS A 32 -4.07 -13.72 -53.85
CA LYS A 32 -2.89 -12.92 -53.55
C LYS A 32 -3.27 -11.64 -52.79
N ALA A 33 -4.28 -10.90 -53.24
CA ALA A 33 -4.77 -9.70 -52.57
C ALA A 33 -5.29 -10.00 -51.14
N LYS A 34 -6.02 -11.12 -50.98
CA LYS A 34 -6.52 -11.54 -49.65
C LYS A 34 -5.38 -11.88 -48.67
N ILE A 35 -4.37 -12.60 -49.14
CA ILE A 35 -3.20 -12.93 -48.30
C ILE A 35 -2.38 -11.67 -47.92
N GLN A 36 -2.22 -10.74 -48.88
CA GLN A 36 -1.57 -9.46 -48.61
C GLN A 36 -2.35 -8.65 -47.57
N LEU A 37 -3.68 -8.62 -47.67
CA LEU A 37 -4.52 -7.91 -46.70
C LEU A 37 -4.42 -8.51 -45.27
N ILE A 38 -4.39 -9.84 -45.20
CA ILE A 38 -4.17 -10.55 -43.93
C ILE A 38 -2.75 -10.22 -43.37
N GLY A 39 -1.73 -10.24 -44.21
CA GLY A 39 -0.36 -9.87 -43.84
C GLY A 39 -0.26 -8.45 -43.29
N TRP A 40 -0.91 -7.49 -43.95
CA TRP A 40 -1.01 -6.10 -43.48
C TRP A 40 -1.76 -5.99 -42.17
N GLY A 41 -2.84 -6.77 -41.99
CA GLY A 41 -3.58 -6.82 -40.71
C GLY A 41 -2.73 -7.32 -39.55
N ILE A 42 -1.98 -8.41 -39.76
CA ILE A 42 -1.06 -8.96 -38.77
C ILE A 42 0.06 -7.96 -38.48
N PHE A 43 0.63 -7.32 -39.51
CA PHE A 43 1.70 -6.32 -39.32
C PHE A 43 1.21 -5.14 -38.49
N LEU A 44 0.00 -4.60 -38.77
CA LEU A 44 -0.59 -3.52 -37.99
C LEU A 44 -0.83 -3.95 -36.53
N LEU A 45 -1.31 -5.17 -36.31
CA LEU A 45 -1.55 -5.70 -34.97
C LEU A 45 -0.24 -5.83 -34.17
N VAL A 46 0.82 -6.36 -34.81
CA VAL A 46 2.16 -6.42 -34.19
C VAL A 46 2.71 -5.03 -33.93
N LEU A 47 2.50 -4.07 -34.85
CA LEU A 47 2.92 -2.70 -34.67
C LEU A 47 2.19 -2.03 -33.48
N ILE A 48 0.88 -2.23 -33.35
CA ILE A 48 0.10 -1.73 -32.22
C ILE A 48 0.60 -2.35 -30.90
N ILE A 49 0.84 -3.66 -30.86
CA ILE A 49 1.42 -4.33 -29.68
C ILE A 49 2.80 -3.77 -29.37
N TYR A 50 3.64 -3.60 -30.39
CA TYR A 50 4.99 -3.04 -30.22
C TYR A 50 4.95 -1.60 -29.69
N LEU A 51 4.07 -0.76 -30.22
CA LEU A 51 3.91 0.63 -29.76
C LEU A 51 3.40 0.67 -28.30
N ASN A 52 2.43 -0.19 -27.94
CA ASN A 52 1.96 -0.27 -26.55
C ASN A 52 3.06 -0.80 -25.61
N ILE A 53 3.84 -1.79 -26.04
CA ILE A 53 4.99 -2.28 -25.25
C ILE A 53 6.09 -1.21 -25.20
N ALA A 54 6.32 -0.47 -26.28
CA ALA A 54 7.29 0.63 -26.30
C ALA A 54 6.84 1.82 -25.44
N GLU A 55 5.54 2.08 -25.31
CA GLU A 55 5.02 3.06 -24.34
C GLU A 55 5.16 2.56 -22.90
N LEU A 56 4.91 1.25 -22.65
CA LEU A 56 5.11 0.62 -21.34
C LEU A 56 6.60 0.42 -21.00
N SER A 57 7.46 0.29 -21.98
CA SER A 57 8.91 0.12 -21.84
C SER A 57 9.71 1.37 -22.21
N SER A 58 9.08 2.44 -22.67
CA SER A 58 9.73 3.74 -22.62
C SER A 58 10.09 3.95 -21.16
N PRO A 59 11.40 4.10 -20.83
CA PRO A 59 11.72 4.60 -19.52
C PRO A 59 10.94 5.92 -19.44
N SER A 60 9.90 5.95 -18.60
CA SER A 60 9.26 7.20 -18.22
C SER A 60 10.40 8.17 -18.09
N LYS A 61 10.42 9.24 -18.88
CA LYS A 61 11.50 10.27 -18.78
C LYS A 61 11.74 10.37 -17.29
N PRO A 62 12.97 10.15 -16.79
CA PRO A 62 13.18 10.15 -15.35
C PRO A 62 12.54 11.44 -14.89
N LEU A 63 11.44 11.31 -14.13
CA LEU A 63 10.82 12.44 -13.49
C LEU A 63 11.99 13.11 -12.83
N THR A 64 12.32 14.32 -13.23
CA THR A 64 13.51 15.02 -12.74
C THR A 64 13.25 15.17 -11.25
N ASN A 65 13.69 14.20 -10.47
CA ASN A 65 13.62 14.24 -9.03
C ASN A 65 14.51 15.41 -8.63
N THR A 66 13.89 16.53 -8.27
CA THR A 66 14.64 17.63 -7.74
C THR A 66 14.89 17.31 -6.28
N VAL A 67 16.01 16.71 -5.98
CA VAL A 67 16.48 16.58 -4.60
C VAL A 67 16.88 17.97 -4.15
N THR A 68 16.15 18.52 -3.20
CA THR A 68 16.49 19.81 -2.62
C THR A 68 17.19 19.56 -1.29
N PRO A 69 18.53 19.67 -1.23
CA PRO A 69 19.23 19.51 0.04
C PRO A 69 18.81 20.64 0.98
N ILE A 70 18.41 20.26 2.19
CA ILE A 70 18.05 21.24 3.22
C ILE A 70 19.29 21.64 3.97
N ARG A 71 19.54 22.94 3.99
CA ARG A 71 20.72 23.55 4.65
C ARG A 71 20.38 24.33 5.92
N ASP A 72 19.10 24.36 6.30
CA ASP A 72 18.60 25.24 7.35
C ASP A 72 17.65 24.46 8.28
N THR A 73 18.10 24.21 9.51
CA THR A 73 17.37 23.44 10.52
C THR A 73 16.03 24.07 10.92
N GLU A 74 15.87 25.41 10.84
CA GLU A 74 14.60 26.06 11.12
C GLU A 74 13.57 25.76 10.00
N LYS A 75 14.01 25.64 8.74
CA LYS A 75 13.15 25.21 7.65
C LYS A 75 12.82 23.73 7.70
N GLU A 76 13.70 22.91 8.26
CA GLU A 76 13.47 21.49 8.50
C GLU A 76 12.32 21.29 9.47
N ASN A 77 12.33 21.99 10.60
CA ASN A 77 11.24 21.96 11.59
C ASN A 77 9.92 22.47 11.03
N ALA A 78 9.95 23.56 10.25
CA ALA A 78 8.76 24.08 9.60
C ALA A 78 8.16 23.07 8.59
N LYS A 79 8.99 22.33 7.84
CA LYS A 79 8.52 21.32 6.90
C LYS A 79 7.99 20.06 7.58
N LEU A 80 8.53 19.69 8.72
CA LEU A 80 7.96 18.64 9.56
C LEU A 80 6.53 19.01 10.01
N GLY A 81 6.31 20.26 10.43
CA GLY A 81 4.99 20.78 10.77
C GLY A 81 4.00 20.73 9.59
N GLU A 82 4.42 21.13 8.40
CA GLU A 82 3.52 21.28 7.25
C GLU A 82 2.70 20.02 6.93
N TRP A 83 3.31 18.86 6.77
CA TRP A 83 2.57 17.65 6.39
C TRP A 83 1.85 17.01 7.59
N LEU A 84 2.39 17.12 8.80
CA LEU A 84 1.69 16.69 10.02
C LEU A 84 0.47 17.57 10.32
N ASP A 85 0.60 18.88 10.14
CA ASP A 85 -0.49 19.82 10.31
C ASP A 85 -1.61 19.61 9.28
N LYS A 86 -1.26 19.22 8.04
CA LYS A 86 -2.24 18.83 7.02
C LYS A 86 -3.11 17.65 7.44
N ILE A 87 -2.56 16.65 8.13
CA ILE A 87 -3.34 15.53 8.65
C ILE A 87 -4.40 16.05 9.63
N GLY A 88 -4.07 17.06 10.44
CA GLY A 88 -4.99 17.66 11.40
C GLY A 88 -5.62 16.63 12.34
N ASN A 89 -6.90 16.82 12.67
CA ASN A 89 -7.68 15.93 13.54
C ASN A 89 -8.91 15.33 12.86
N ASN A 90 -8.99 15.42 11.52
CA ASN A 90 -10.09 14.88 10.74
C ASN A 90 -9.48 14.09 9.58
N TYR A 91 -9.44 12.77 9.71
CA TYR A 91 -8.83 11.87 8.73
C TYR A 91 -9.31 10.42 8.93
N GLU A 92 -9.22 9.64 7.87
CA GLU A 92 -9.22 8.19 7.91
C GLU A 92 -7.78 7.70 7.98
N TYR A 93 -7.54 6.61 8.72
CA TYR A 93 -6.19 6.08 8.87
C TYR A 93 -6.15 4.55 8.80
N GLU A 94 -4.99 4.08 8.37
CA GLU A 94 -4.59 2.68 8.45
C GLU A 94 -3.12 2.62 8.90
N VAL A 95 -2.83 1.76 9.88
CA VAL A 95 -1.48 1.49 10.36
C VAL A 95 -1.24 0.00 10.32
N ASN A 96 -0.34 -0.43 9.46
CA ASN A 96 0.09 -1.82 9.36
C ASN A 96 1.43 -2.00 10.05
N VAL A 97 1.52 -2.99 10.93
CA VAL A 97 2.74 -3.32 11.67
C VAL A 97 3.13 -4.75 11.37
N ALA A 98 4.29 -4.93 10.78
CA ALA A 98 4.91 -6.23 10.57
C ALA A 98 6.11 -6.36 11.50
N THR A 99 6.11 -7.38 12.36
CA THR A 99 7.20 -7.62 13.31
C THR A 99 7.82 -8.99 13.12
N LYS A 100 9.14 -9.06 13.36
CA LYS A 100 9.86 -10.32 13.54
C LYS A 100 10.58 -10.29 14.86
N LYS A 101 10.35 -11.31 15.67
CA LYS A 101 10.98 -11.48 17.00
C LYS A 101 11.81 -12.75 17.01
N LYS A 102 12.94 -12.68 17.70
CA LYS A 102 13.75 -13.86 18.00
C LYS A 102 13.22 -14.52 19.26
N ASP A 103 12.79 -15.78 19.16
CA ASP A 103 12.37 -16.61 20.28
C ASP A 103 13.27 -17.86 20.32
N GLY A 104 14.31 -17.81 21.14
CA GLY A 104 15.39 -18.80 21.13
C GLY A 104 16.11 -18.84 19.78
N GLU A 105 16.06 -19.97 19.09
CA GLU A 105 16.62 -20.16 17.73
C GLU A 105 15.60 -19.86 16.62
N ASN A 106 14.32 -19.67 16.98
CA ASN A 106 13.25 -19.44 16.01
C ASN A 106 13.03 -17.94 15.77
N ILE A 107 12.50 -17.63 14.59
CA ILE A 107 11.99 -16.29 14.26
C ILE A 107 10.47 -16.41 14.17
N VAL A 108 9.78 -15.65 15.00
CA VAL A 108 8.31 -15.52 14.98
C VAL A 108 7.96 -14.23 14.27
N SER A 109 7.06 -14.31 13.32
CA SER A 109 6.52 -13.16 12.58
C SER A 109 5.09 -12.92 12.99
N ASP A 110 4.77 -11.67 13.29
CA ASP A 110 3.43 -11.21 13.61
C ASP A 110 3.06 -9.99 12.75
N GLU A 111 1.78 -9.88 12.45
CA GLU A 111 1.22 -8.74 11.74
C GLU A 111 -0.02 -8.25 12.50
N VAL A 112 -0.09 -6.95 12.73
CA VAL A 112 -1.26 -6.30 13.31
C VAL A 112 -1.61 -5.05 12.51
N ARG A 113 -2.90 -4.83 12.32
CA ARG A 113 -3.43 -3.68 11.60
C ARG A 113 -4.37 -2.90 12.50
N TYR A 114 -4.17 -1.58 12.55
CA TYR A 114 -5.07 -0.61 13.17
C TYR A 114 -5.65 0.26 12.07
N PHE A 115 -6.95 0.46 12.07
CA PHE A 115 -7.60 1.33 11.10
C PHE A 115 -8.85 1.97 11.70
N GLY A 116 -9.29 3.06 11.11
CA GLY A 116 -10.47 3.76 11.57
C GLY A 116 -10.50 5.21 11.11
N ILE A 117 -11.29 6.00 11.78
CA ILE A 117 -11.46 7.42 11.50
C ILE A 117 -11.21 8.27 12.75
N SER A 118 -10.67 9.46 12.52
CA SER A 118 -10.49 10.51 13.54
C SER A 118 -11.32 11.71 13.17
N ASN A 119 -12.07 12.25 14.13
CA ASN A 119 -12.75 13.51 13.98
C ASN A 119 -12.75 14.27 15.32
N LEU A 120 -12.08 15.42 15.35
CA LEU A 120 -11.89 16.24 16.54
C LEU A 120 -11.25 15.44 17.70
N ASN A 121 -12.01 15.18 18.77
CA ASN A 121 -11.54 14.49 19.98
C ASN A 121 -12.00 13.02 20.01
N ARG A 122 -12.54 12.52 18.91
CA ARG A 122 -13.08 11.16 18.81
C ARG A 122 -12.31 10.36 17.77
N LEU A 123 -12.09 9.09 18.08
CA LEU A 123 -11.38 8.16 17.23
C LEU A 123 -12.07 6.81 17.26
N THR A 124 -12.34 6.22 16.10
CA THR A 124 -12.65 4.79 16.00
C THR A 124 -11.36 4.02 15.79
N ILE A 125 -11.21 2.88 16.40
CA ILE A 125 -10.02 2.04 16.31
C ILE A 125 -10.46 0.61 16.10
N ASP A 126 -10.23 0.09 14.91
CA ASP A 126 -10.40 -1.31 14.61
C ASP A 126 -9.02 -1.96 14.61
N ARG A 127 -8.81 -2.91 15.54
CA ARG A 127 -7.57 -3.67 15.64
C ARG A 127 -7.76 -5.07 15.08
N SER A 128 -7.10 -5.37 13.98
CA SER A 128 -7.11 -6.69 13.37
C SER A 128 -5.79 -7.42 13.67
N TYR A 129 -5.89 -8.60 14.28
CA TYR A 129 -4.77 -9.45 14.63
C TYR A 129 -5.16 -10.92 14.55
N GLN A 130 -4.37 -11.74 13.87
CA GLN A 130 -4.60 -13.19 13.70
C GLN A 130 -6.03 -13.53 13.25
N GLY A 131 -6.58 -12.75 12.32
CA GLY A 131 -7.90 -12.97 11.74
C GLY A 131 -9.07 -12.48 12.61
N ASN A 132 -8.81 -11.95 13.79
CA ASN A 132 -9.83 -11.36 14.66
C ASN A 132 -9.76 -9.83 14.59
N THR A 133 -10.92 -9.17 14.57
CA THR A 133 -11.00 -7.70 14.64
C THR A 133 -11.74 -7.31 15.91
N LEU A 134 -11.13 -6.47 16.70
CA LEU A 134 -11.70 -5.86 17.89
C LEU A 134 -11.95 -4.38 17.63
N HIS A 135 -13.08 -3.88 18.08
CA HIS A 135 -13.54 -2.52 17.84
C HIS A 135 -13.43 -1.69 19.11
N TYR A 136 -12.81 -0.52 18.99
CA TYR A 136 -12.66 0.41 20.09
C TYR A 136 -13.07 1.82 19.67
N ARG A 137 -13.37 2.62 20.67
CA ARG A 137 -13.62 4.06 20.54
C ARG A 137 -12.72 4.80 21.50
N LYS A 138 -12.24 5.96 21.07
CA LYS A 138 -11.60 6.94 21.94
C LYS A 138 -12.45 8.20 21.95
N GLU A 139 -12.78 8.73 23.13
CA GLU A 139 -13.40 10.04 23.31
C GLU A 139 -12.55 10.84 24.31
N ALA A 140 -12.02 11.98 23.87
CA ALA A 140 -10.97 12.71 24.59
C ALA A 140 -9.82 11.78 24.99
N ASP A 141 -9.62 11.51 26.27
CA ASP A 141 -8.54 10.67 26.79
C ASP A 141 -9.02 9.28 27.25
N GLN A 142 -10.30 9.00 27.11
CA GLN A 142 -10.89 7.72 27.53
C GLN A 142 -11.00 6.75 26.36
N TYR A 143 -10.75 5.46 26.61
CA TYR A 143 -10.87 4.38 25.65
C TYR A 143 -12.00 3.44 26.03
N TYR A 144 -12.70 2.94 25.02
CA TYR A 144 -13.83 2.05 25.20
C TYR A 144 -13.74 0.89 24.22
N PHE A 145 -13.94 -0.31 24.72
CA PHE A 145 -14.16 -1.49 23.89
C PHE A 145 -15.65 -1.52 23.48
N VAL A 146 -15.91 -1.76 22.20
CA VAL A 146 -17.27 -1.89 21.66
C VAL A 146 -17.72 -3.34 21.82
N VAL A 147 -18.54 -3.60 22.84
CA VAL A 147 -19.07 -4.94 23.15
C VAL A 147 -20.14 -5.33 22.12
N ASP A 148 -21.06 -4.42 21.85
CA ASP A 148 -22.09 -4.51 20.83
C ASP A 148 -22.55 -3.11 20.39
N GLU A 149 -23.55 -3.02 19.50
CA GLU A 149 -24.06 -1.74 18.95
C GLU A 149 -24.54 -0.74 20.03
N ASN A 150 -24.83 -1.20 21.22
CA ASN A 150 -25.41 -0.42 22.30
C ASN A 150 -24.64 -0.47 23.62
N THR A 151 -23.46 -1.09 23.61
CA THR A 151 -22.72 -1.33 24.85
C THR A 151 -21.24 -1.03 24.66
N TYR A 152 -20.71 -0.17 25.49
CA TYR A 152 -19.31 0.22 25.53
C TYR A 152 -18.76 -0.08 26.91
N GLN A 153 -17.56 -0.67 26.97
CA GLN A 153 -16.85 -0.96 28.21
C GLN A 153 -15.59 -0.10 28.26
N GLU A 154 -15.41 0.65 29.34
CA GLU A 154 -14.18 1.41 29.54
C GLU A 154 -12.98 0.46 29.64
N VAL A 155 -11.87 0.79 28.96
CA VAL A 155 -10.64 -0.01 28.94
C VAL A 155 -9.42 0.91 29.02
N LEU A 156 -8.29 0.34 29.40
CA LEU A 156 -7.02 1.09 29.39
C LEU A 156 -6.49 1.25 27.97
N LYS A 157 -5.72 2.31 27.75
CA LYS A 157 -5.01 2.52 26.48
C LYS A 157 -4.11 1.34 26.13
N GLU A 158 -3.49 0.74 27.14
CA GLU A 158 -2.61 -0.42 27.04
C GLU A 158 -3.33 -1.66 26.50
N ASP A 159 -4.62 -1.82 26.79
CA ASP A 159 -5.43 -2.95 26.27
C ASP A 159 -5.67 -2.81 24.77
N VAL A 160 -5.93 -1.58 24.29
CA VAL A 160 -6.08 -1.27 22.89
C VAL A 160 -4.78 -1.58 22.12
N TYR A 161 -3.65 -1.21 22.68
CA TYR A 161 -2.32 -1.33 22.08
C TYR A 161 -1.47 -2.45 22.74
N SER A 162 -2.13 -3.56 23.13
CA SER A 162 -1.48 -4.66 23.86
C SER A 162 -0.48 -5.47 23.02
N ILE A 163 -0.59 -5.42 21.68
CA ILE A 163 0.30 -6.18 20.78
C ILE A 163 1.57 -5.40 20.49
N ILE A 164 1.42 -4.09 20.26
CA ILE A 164 2.52 -3.15 20.11
C ILE A 164 2.12 -1.84 20.77
N LYS A 165 3.07 -1.20 21.46
CA LYS A 165 2.80 0.02 22.21
C LYS A 165 2.29 1.15 21.33
N ALA A 166 1.40 1.97 21.90
CA ALA A 166 0.78 3.12 21.25
C ALA A 166 1.79 4.07 20.59
N GLU A 167 2.96 4.25 21.18
CA GLU A 167 4.02 5.13 20.67
C GLU A 167 4.49 4.75 19.25
N TYR A 168 4.40 3.46 18.87
CA TYR A 168 4.81 2.99 17.56
C TYR A 168 3.68 2.95 16.53
N VAL A 169 2.44 3.22 16.90
CA VAL A 169 1.29 3.04 16.01
C VAL A 169 0.33 4.23 15.96
N THR A 170 0.49 5.20 16.87
CA THR A 170 -0.35 6.40 16.88
C THR A 170 0.33 7.57 16.17
N LYS A 171 -0.47 8.48 15.62
CA LYS A 171 0.04 9.73 15.03
C LYS A 171 0.86 10.54 16.02
N GLU A 172 0.41 10.59 17.27
CA GLU A 172 1.09 11.33 18.34
C GLU A 172 2.45 10.69 18.67
N GLY A 173 2.51 9.35 18.79
CA GLY A 173 3.76 8.63 19.00
C GLY A 173 4.76 8.86 17.86
N MET A 174 4.30 8.73 16.61
CA MET A 174 5.11 9.03 15.43
C MET A 174 5.63 10.48 15.45
N LYS A 175 4.76 11.45 15.78
CA LYS A 175 5.16 12.86 15.91
C LYS A 175 6.30 13.04 16.93
N ASN A 176 6.20 12.42 18.10
CA ASN A 176 7.24 12.51 19.13
C ASN A 176 8.60 11.96 18.65
N PHE A 177 8.61 10.90 17.84
CA PHE A 177 9.85 10.42 17.23
C PHE A 177 10.41 11.43 16.23
N LEU A 178 9.53 11.95 15.36
CA LEU A 178 9.94 12.90 14.31
C LEU A 178 10.44 14.24 14.87
N GLU A 179 9.98 14.67 16.03
CA GLU A 179 10.48 15.88 16.70
C GLU A 179 11.98 15.77 17.08
N ASN A 180 12.50 14.55 17.20
CA ASN A 180 13.90 14.25 17.45
C ASN A 180 14.67 13.82 16.19
N ALA A 181 14.00 13.77 15.06
CA ALA A 181 14.60 13.39 13.79
C ALA A 181 15.11 14.62 13.00
N SER A 182 16.13 14.42 12.20
CA SER A 182 16.60 15.41 11.24
C SER A 182 16.07 15.09 9.84
N LEU A 183 15.61 16.11 9.13
CA LEU A 183 15.23 15.99 7.72
C LEU A 183 16.50 15.98 6.87
N ASP A 184 16.72 14.88 6.13
CA ASP A 184 17.86 14.74 5.23
C ASP A 184 17.59 15.41 3.88
N HIS A 185 16.49 15.02 3.22
CA HIS A 185 16.13 15.62 1.95
C HIS A 185 14.63 15.62 1.67
N VAL A 186 14.23 16.47 0.71
CA VAL A 186 12.89 16.51 0.12
C VAL A 186 13.00 16.31 -1.37
N THR A 187 12.28 15.35 -1.89
CA THR A 187 12.15 15.11 -3.33
C THR A 187 10.78 15.58 -3.82
N ASN A 188 10.77 16.48 -4.80
CA ASN A 188 9.56 16.93 -5.45
C ASN A 188 9.48 16.31 -6.84
N TYR A 189 8.34 15.68 -7.15
CA TYR A 189 8.08 15.05 -8.43
C TYR A 189 7.20 15.93 -9.32
N SER A 190 7.34 15.81 -10.62
CA SER A 190 6.51 16.54 -11.59
C SER A 190 5.03 16.14 -11.53
N SER A 191 4.71 14.99 -10.96
CA SER A 191 3.34 14.52 -10.68
C SER A 191 2.64 15.29 -9.55
N GLY A 192 3.38 16.12 -8.79
CA GLY A 192 2.92 16.76 -7.58
C GLY A 192 3.16 15.93 -6.31
N LYS A 193 3.66 14.70 -6.44
CA LYS A 193 4.12 13.90 -5.31
C LYS A 193 5.29 14.58 -4.62
N LYS A 194 5.33 14.52 -3.30
CA LYS A 194 6.47 14.94 -2.48
C LYS A 194 6.91 13.79 -1.60
N GLU A 195 8.20 13.64 -1.45
CA GLU A 195 8.80 12.68 -0.53
C GLU A 195 9.74 13.40 0.42
N TYR A 196 9.72 12.96 1.68
CA TYR A 196 10.59 13.48 2.73
C TYR A 196 11.28 12.28 3.38
N GLU A 197 12.57 12.42 3.66
CA GLU A 197 13.32 11.41 4.38
C GLU A 197 13.92 12.02 5.64
N TYR A 198 13.59 11.41 6.79
CA TYR A 198 14.06 11.84 8.10
C TYR A 198 14.90 10.74 8.73
N HIS A 199 15.94 11.13 9.43
CA HIS A 199 16.81 10.25 10.18
C HIS A 199 16.75 10.57 11.68
N LEU A 200 16.54 9.53 12.48
CA LEU A 200 16.54 9.59 13.93
C LEU A 200 17.64 8.67 14.45
N LYS A 201 18.63 9.24 15.14
CA LYS A 201 19.69 8.45 15.77
C LYS A 201 19.17 7.78 17.03
N VAL A 202 19.40 6.48 17.16
CA VAL A 202 18.97 5.72 18.35
C VAL A 202 19.55 6.32 19.65
N ARG A 203 20.78 6.84 19.61
CA ARG A 203 21.44 7.52 20.75
C ARG A 203 20.72 8.80 21.21
N ASP A 204 19.97 9.45 20.34
CA ASP A 204 19.22 10.65 20.72
C ASP A 204 17.97 10.28 21.55
N MET A 205 17.46 9.06 21.38
CA MET A 205 16.37 8.48 22.16
C MET A 205 16.85 7.71 23.39
N ILE A 206 17.95 6.97 23.25
CA ILE A 206 18.52 6.13 24.32
C ILE A 206 19.92 6.63 24.66
N LYS A 207 20.02 7.45 25.67
CA LYS A 207 21.28 8.12 26.06
C LYS A 207 22.45 7.17 26.41
N THR A 208 22.14 5.93 26.79
CA THR A 208 23.14 4.90 27.09
C THR A 208 23.67 4.18 25.87
N TYR A 209 23.00 4.36 24.73
CA TYR A 209 23.39 3.75 23.46
C TYR A 209 24.66 4.41 22.89
N GLN A 210 25.64 3.59 22.50
CA GLN A 210 26.93 4.07 21.99
C GLN A 210 27.11 3.81 20.47
N GLY A 211 26.13 3.15 19.82
CA GLY A 211 26.17 2.85 18.39
C GLY A 211 25.75 4.02 17.51
N ASP A 212 25.83 3.80 16.21
CA ASP A 212 25.42 4.75 15.17
C ASP A 212 24.16 4.30 14.42
N ASP A 213 23.36 3.38 15.01
CA ASP A 213 22.11 2.94 14.37
C ASP A 213 21.13 4.11 14.23
N GLU A 214 20.47 4.15 13.11
CA GLU A 214 19.50 5.16 12.75
C GLU A 214 18.17 4.52 12.33
N ILE A 215 17.08 5.22 12.60
CA ILE A 215 15.74 4.94 12.12
C ILE A 215 15.46 5.92 11.00
N THR A 216 15.06 5.42 9.83
CA THR A 216 14.67 6.25 8.70
C THR A 216 13.14 6.29 8.60
N PHE A 217 12.58 7.50 8.53
CA PHE A 217 11.18 7.74 8.21
C PHE A 217 11.09 8.19 6.77
N GLN A 218 10.37 7.44 5.96
CA GLN A 218 10.05 7.81 4.57
C GLN A 218 8.60 8.28 4.51
N VAL A 219 8.42 9.56 4.20
CA VAL A 219 7.09 10.18 4.10
C VAL A 219 6.81 10.49 2.65
N SER A 220 5.64 10.10 2.14
CA SER A 220 5.17 10.49 0.82
C SER A 220 3.82 11.17 0.90
N GLU A 221 3.70 12.30 0.22
CA GLU A 221 2.46 13.07 0.05
C GLU A 221 2.07 13.02 -1.42
N GLU A 222 0.89 12.45 -1.72
CA GLU A 222 0.38 12.34 -3.07
C GLU A 222 -1.15 12.28 -3.08
N ASN A 223 -1.81 13.01 -3.96
CA ASN A 223 -3.27 12.99 -4.15
C ASN A 223 -4.10 13.14 -2.87
N GLY A 224 -3.65 13.98 -1.93
CA GLY A 224 -4.34 14.20 -0.65
C GLY A 224 -4.17 13.07 0.37
N GLN A 225 -3.30 12.10 0.08
CA GLN A 225 -2.90 11.05 1.01
C GLN A 225 -1.49 11.31 1.55
N ILE A 226 -1.25 10.90 2.78
CA ILE A 226 0.08 10.95 3.41
C ILE A 226 0.39 9.56 3.91
N LYS A 227 1.50 8.99 3.40
CA LYS A 227 2.02 7.69 3.80
C LYS A 227 3.35 7.88 4.52
N VAL A 228 3.54 7.17 5.63
CA VAL A 228 4.81 7.13 6.35
C VAL A 228 5.24 5.67 6.51
N GLU A 229 6.49 5.38 6.21
CA GLU A 229 7.09 4.06 6.40
C GLU A 229 8.31 4.19 7.31
N VAL A 230 8.41 3.29 8.29
CA VAL A 230 9.51 3.28 9.26
C VAL A 230 9.79 1.88 9.77
N ASP A 231 11.06 1.56 10.04
CA ASP A 231 11.45 0.35 10.78
C ASP A 231 11.99 0.76 12.14
N TYR A 232 11.24 0.44 13.20
CA TYR A 232 11.62 0.72 14.59
C TYR A 232 12.52 -0.36 15.22
N ALA A 233 12.88 -1.42 14.51
CA ALA A 233 13.69 -2.50 15.08
C ALA A 233 14.99 -2.03 15.74
N PRO A 234 15.74 -1.06 15.19
CA PRO A 234 16.97 -0.56 15.83
C PRO A 234 16.73 -0.06 17.25
N LEU A 235 15.64 0.70 17.47
CA LEU A 235 15.28 1.23 18.80
C LEU A 235 14.75 0.12 19.73
N LEU A 236 13.88 -0.76 19.22
CA LEU A 236 13.27 -1.83 20.02
C LEU A 236 14.29 -2.86 20.49
N LYS A 237 15.30 -3.14 19.69
CA LYS A 237 16.42 -4.03 20.03
C LYS A 237 17.18 -3.52 21.25
N GLU A 238 17.45 -2.24 21.31
CA GLU A 238 18.18 -1.62 22.43
C GLU A 238 17.33 -1.51 23.71
N LEU A 239 16.01 -1.48 23.58
CA LEU A 239 15.09 -1.56 24.71
C LEU A 239 14.88 -2.99 25.24
N SER A 240 15.76 -3.94 24.87
CA SER A 240 15.69 -5.36 25.25
C SER A 240 14.46 -6.09 24.71
N LEU A 241 13.82 -5.55 23.69
CA LEU A 241 12.76 -6.22 22.96
C LEU A 241 13.41 -7.04 21.83
N SER A 242 13.15 -8.33 21.80
CA SER A 242 13.79 -9.31 20.88
C SER A 242 13.40 -9.10 19.39
N TYR A 243 13.10 -7.87 18.99
CA TYR A 243 12.73 -7.56 17.62
C TYR A 243 13.94 -7.57 16.69
N THR A 244 13.80 -8.26 15.55
CA THR A 244 14.73 -8.20 14.43
C THR A 244 14.18 -7.37 13.27
N GLU A 245 12.87 -7.13 13.25
CA GLU A 245 12.16 -6.25 12.32
C GLU A 245 10.92 -5.69 13.02
N CYS A 246 10.64 -4.41 12.83
CA CYS A 246 9.40 -3.78 13.25
C CYS A 246 9.02 -2.69 12.24
N LYS A 247 8.53 -3.12 11.07
CA LYS A 247 8.11 -2.21 10.02
C LYS A 247 6.70 -1.72 10.28
N VAL A 248 6.54 -0.41 10.28
CA VAL A 248 5.26 0.26 10.44
C VAL A 248 4.99 1.13 9.22
N SER A 249 3.82 0.93 8.62
CA SER A 249 3.33 1.76 7.54
C SER A 249 2.07 2.46 7.99
N TYR A 250 2.09 3.80 7.98
CA TYR A 250 0.94 4.65 8.26
C TYR A 250 0.39 5.18 6.94
N LEU A 251 -0.92 5.15 6.79
CA LEU A 251 -1.64 5.79 5.70
C LEU A 251 -2.71 6.71 6.28
N TYR A 252 -2.68 7.99 5.92
CA TYR A 252 -3.71 8.98 6.24
C TYR A 252 -4.37 9.42 4.94
N GLN A 253 -5.70 9.33 4.91
CA GLN A 253 -6.50 9.66 3.74
C GLN A 253 -7.81 10.34 4.15
N ASN A 254 -8.59 10.83 3.18
CA ASN A 254 -9.84 11.55 3.42
C ASN A 254 -9.68 12.70 4.42
N ILE A 255 -8.50 13.37 4.36
CA ILE A 255 -8.11 14.43 5.29
C ILE A 255 -9.06 15.61 5.16
N GLY A 256 -9.66 16.03 6.30
CA GLY A 256 -10.60 17.13 6.38
C GLY A 256 -12.01 16.81 5.88
N THR A 257 -12.30 15.57 5.45
CA THR A 257 -13.57 15.21 4.81
C THR A 257 -14.34 14.09 5.53
N VAL A 258 -13.80 13.59 6.65
CA VAL A 258 -14.42 12.52 7.43
C VAL A 258 -15.65 13.06 8.16
N GLU A 259 -16.72 12.27 8.13
CA GLU A 259 -17.97 12.61 8.84
C GLU A 259 -17.79 12.65 10.36
N GLU A 260 -18.67 13.39 11.02
CA GLU A 260 -18.62 13.52 12.48
C GLU A 260 -18.87 12.17 13.17
N ILE A 261 -17.97 11.79 14.07
CA ILE A 261 -18.15 10.64 14.93
C ILE A 261 -19.11 11.01 16.07
N GLN A 262 -20.25 10.35 16.15
CA GLN A 262 -21.23 10.60 17.21
C GLN A 262 -20.66 10.23 18.58
N ALA A 263 -20.98 11.02 19.61
CA ALA A 263 -20.59 10.74 20.99
C ALA A 263 -21.20 9.43 21.49
N ILE A 264 -20.49 8.73 22.36
CA ILE A 264 -21.04 7.56 23.06
C ILE A 264 -22.08 8.06 24.09
N PRO A 265 -23.33 7.60 24.01
CA PRO A 265 -24.33 7.92 25.04
C PRO A 265 -23.90 7.37 26.41
N THR A 266 -23.97 8.19 27.44
CA THR A 266 -23.49 7.83 28.78
C THR A 266 -24.22 6.63 29.40
N ASP A 267 -25.47 6.43 29.04
CA ASP A 267 -26.31 5.28 29.47
C ASP A 267 -25.88 3.95 28.81
N LYS A 268 -25.06 4.02 27.75
CA LYS A 268 -24.51 2.85 27.05
C LYS A 268 -23.12 2.43 27.58
N ILE A 269 -22.54 3.19 28.49
CA ILE A 269 -21.22 2.91 29.06
C ILE A 269 -21.39 2.00 30.28
N LYS A 270 -20.87 0.77 30.21
CA LYS A 270 -20.72 -0.11 31.37
C LYS A 270 -19.48 0.26 32.14
N LYS A 271 -19.61 0.56 33.40
CA LYS A 271 -18.47 0.68 34.30
C LYS A 271 -17.96 -0.72 34.62
N VAL A 272 -16.65 -0.88 34.66
CA VAL A 272 -16.02 -2.08 35.21
C VAL A 272 -16.30 -2.05 36.71
N ASP A 273 -17.03 -3.03 37.23
CA ASP A 273 -17.14 -3.19 38.68
C ASP A 273 -15.75 -3.55 39.23
N GLU A 274 -15.20 -2.69 40.11
CA GLU A 274 -13.86 -2.85 40.69
C GLU A 274 -13.72 -4.11 41.57
N ASN A 275 -14.65 -5.06 41.50
CA ASN A 275 -14.77 -6.22 42.39
C ASN A 275 -14.75 -7.58 41.70
N GLU A 276 -14.15 -7.73 40.48
CA GLU A 276 -13.87 -9.06 39.94
C GLU A 276 -12.36 -9.30 39.75
#